data_23b2a3427bfa5078b211ae60a177b48c
#
_entry.id   23b2a3427bfa5078b211ae60a177b48c
#
_cell.length_a   1.000
_cell.length_b   1.000
_cell.length_c   1.000
_cell.angle_alpha   90.00
_cell.angle_beta   90.00
_cell.angle_gamma   90.00
#
_symmetry.space_group_name_H-M   'P 1'
#
loop_
_entity.id
_entity.type
_entity.pdbx_description
1 polymer ?
#
loop_
_entity_poly.entity_id
_entity_poly.type
_entity_poly.pdbx_seq_one_letter_code
_entity_poly.pdbx_strand_id
1 'polypeptide(L)'
;NGEFRLNLPDSLRRCMLSFSHLGYVGQTVEASALEGRSNVLSLEPKVISLQEVLIRLVEPKKLLREMIEHRDRNCSTSPVYLTTFYREGVQLKNKFQSLTEAVFKVYKSPTMEPGQKDQVKLLKMSKIDNREQTDSVLAKISSGVEACLQLDIMKNLPDFLLLESGEELYTYTSGDIVSVDDRTANVVYFEQKRGVKEPLFCGELYIDSEN
;
A
#
# COMPACT_ATOMS: atom_id res chain seq x y z
N ASN A 1 12.83 2.69 8.00
CA ASN A 1 13.61 3.34 9.08
C ASN A 1 12.75 3.91 10.21
N GLY A 2 11.44 4.01 10.08
CA GLY A 2 10.55 4.52 11.12
C GLY A 2 10.70 6.03 11.43
N GLU A 3 11.57 6.75 10.73
CA GLU A 3 11.75 8.18 10.92
C GLU A 3 10.80 8.97 10.02
N PHE A 4 10.06 9.89 10.62
CA PHE A 4 9.17 10.80 9.89
C PHE A 4 9.10 12.16 10.55
N ARG A 5 8.64 13.16 9.83
CA ARG A 5 8.38 14.51 10.33
C ARG A 5 6.93 14.88 10.05
N LEU A 6 6.23 15.31 11.08
CA LEU A 6 4.84 15.75 11.00
C LEU A 6 4.77 17.23 11.38
N ASN A 7 4.20 18.06 10.51
CA ASN A 7 3.92 19.46 10.77
C ASN A 7 2.42 19.61 10.99
N LEU A 8 2.04 20.02 12.17
CA LEU A 8 0.64 20.25 12.55
C LEU A 8 0.39 21.76 12.71
N PRO A 9 -0.74 22.27 12.20
CA PRO A 9 -1.18 23.64 12.50
C PRO A 9 -1.58 23.75 13.98
N ASP A 10 -1.48 24.95 14.54
CA ASP A 10 -1.79 25.22 15.95
C ASP A 10 -3.22 24.80 16.35
N SER A 11 -4.16 24.84 15.41
CA SER A 11 -5.54 24.39 15.62
C SER A 11 -5.66 22.90 15.98
N LEU A 12 -4.69 22.10 15.61
CA LEU A 12 -4.64 20.64 15.88
C LEU A 12 -3.69 20.26 17.02
N ARG A 13 -3.19 21.21 17.76
CA ARG A 13 -2.23 20.99 18.86
C ARG A 13 -2.73 20.02 19.94
N ARG A 14 -4.03 19.93 20.17
CA ARG A 14 -4.68 19.04 21.14
C ARG A 14 -5.29 17.78 20.52
N CYS A 15 -5.02 17.51 19.24
CA CYS A 15 -5.52 16.29 18.64
C CYS A 15 -4.74 15.06 19.15
N MET A 16 -5.41 13.92 19.11
CA MET A 16 -4.79 12.63 19.38
C MET A 16 -4.13 12.11 18.11
N LEU A 17 -2.86 11.76 18.19
CA LEU A 17 -2.09 11.11 17.13
C LEU A 17 -2.03 9.63 17.41
N SER A 18 -2.47 8.83 16.48
CA SER A 18 -2.38 7.38 16.55
C SER A 18 -1.19 6.89 15.72
N PHE A 19 -0.36 6.07 16.35
CA PHE A 19 0.82 5.44 15.74
C PHE A 19 0.56 3.94 15.68
N SER A 20 0.67 3.38 14.48
CA SER A 20 0.50 1.95 14.26
C SER A 20 1.62 1.41 13.39
N HIS A 21 2.00 0.19 13.63
CA HIS A 21 2.94 -0.57 12.82
C HIS A 21 2.51 -2.03 12.81
N LEU A 22 2.73 -2.70 11.69
CA LEU A 22 2.39 -4.11 11.54
C LEU A 22 3.10 -4.97 12.60
N GLY A 23 2.36 -5.82 13.31
CA GLY A 23 2.89 -6.67 14.37
C GLY A 23 3.15 -5.97 15.71
N TYR A 24 2.68 -4.73 15.88
CA TYR A 24 2.82 -3.98 17.13
C TYR A 24 1.47 -3.47 17.65
N VAL A 25 1.39 -3.24 18.94
CA VAL A 25 0.24 -2.59 19.57
C VAL A 25 0.26 -1.11 19.21
N GLY A 26 -0.83 -0.61 18.64
CA GLY A 26 -0.97 0.82 18.32
C GLY A 26 -0.93 1.67 19.59
N GLN A 27 -0.27 2.83 19.50
CA GLN A 27 -0.17 3.80 20.58
C GLN A 27 -0.81 5.12 20.17
N THR A 28 -1.55 5.74 21.07
CA THR A 28 -2.17 7.05 20.84
C THR A 28 -1.62 8.05 21.82
N VAL A 29 -1.15 9.19 21.31
CA VAL A 29 -0.50 10.25 22.12
C VAL A 29 -1.08 11.61 21.72
N GLU A 30 -1.28 12.51 22.68
CA GLU A 30 -1.70 13.88 22.37
C GLU A 30 -0.58 14.64 21.66
N ALA A 31 -0.91 15.37 20.58
CA ALA A 31 0.07 16.09 19.77
C ALA A 31 0.91 17.09 20.59
N SER A 32 0.31 17.73 21.59
CA SER A 32 0.98 18.68 22.50
C SER A 32 2.12 18.05 23.31
N ALA A 33 2.05 16.74 23.58
CA ALA A 33 3.09 16.02 24.32
C ALA A 33 4.34 15.78 23.47
N LEU A 34 4.25 15.87 22.15
CA LEU A 34 5.33 15.59 21.20
C LEU A 34 5.91 16.86 20.56
N GLU A 35 5.45 18.05 20.98
CA GLU A 35 5.81 19.30 20.34
C GLU A 35 7.29 19.67 20.47
N GLY A 36 7.87 20.18 19.38
CA GLY A 36 9.18 20.84 19.36
C GLY A 36 10.39 19.95 19.62
N ARG A 37 10.27 18.61 19.62
CA ARG A 37 11.34 17.67 19.98
C ARG A 37 11.44 16.51 18.97
N SER A 38 12.63 15.92 18.93
CA SER A 38 12.78 14.57 18.40
C SER A 38 12.24 13.61 19.46
N ASN A 39 11.17 12.90 19.13
CA ASN A 39 10.54 11.94 20.03
C ASN A 39 10.80 10.53 19.52
N VAL A 40 11.08 9.60 20.42
CA VAL A 40 11.17 8.17 20.11
C VAL A 40 9.94 7.52 20.72
N LEU A 41 9.11 6.91 19.88
CA LEU A 41 7.96 6.14 20.31
C LEU A 41 8.28 4.66 20.16
N SER A 42 8.30 3.94 21.27
CA SER A 42 8.48 2.50 21.27
C SER A 42 7.11 1.82 21.29
N LEU A 43 6.78 1.13 20.23
CA LEU A 43 5.58 0.30 20.17
C LEU A 43 5.90 -1.07 20.77
N GLU A 44 4.98 -1.60 21.55
CA GLU A 44 5.09 -2.95 22.10
C GLU A 44 4.77 -3.98 21.02
N PRO A 45 5.57 -5.06 20.88
CA PRO A 45 5.21 -6.15 19.98
C PRO A 45 3.84 -6.71 20.37
N LYS A 46 2.97 -6.86 19.41
CA LYS A 46 1.67 -7.53 19.62
C LYS A 46 1.93 -9.02 19.71
N VAL A 47 2.03 -9.54 20.93
CA VAL A 47 2.11 -10.97 21.17
C VAL A 47 0.71 -11.54 20.88
N ILE A 48 0.56 -12.18 19.74
CA ILE A 48 -0.58 -13.05 19.50
C ILE A 48 -0.34 -14.25 20.44
N SER A 49 -1.10 -14.33 21.53
CA SER A 49 -1.06 -15.54 22.35
C SER A 49 -1.40 -16.70 21.44
N LEU A 50 -0.45 -17.60 21.29
CA LEU A 50 -0.62 -18.88 20.61
C LEU A 50 -1.64 -19.70 21.38
N GLN A 51 -2.93 -19.41 21.24
CA GLN A 51 -3.93 -20.42 21.45
C GLN A 51 -3.67 -21.46 20.38
N GLU A 52 -3.11 -22.58 20.85
CA GLU A 52 -2.89 -23.83 20.14
C GLU A 52 -2.86 -23.66 18.62
N VAL A 53 -1.68 -23.25 18.11
CA VAL A 53 -1.45 -23.18 16.67
C VAL A 53 -1.51 -24.61 16.19
N LEU A 54 -2.70 -25.06 15.82
CA LEU A 54 -2.84 -26.01 14.76
C LEU A 54 -2.13 -25.34 13.58
N ILE A 55 -0.89 -25.71 13.35
CA ILE A 55 -0.16 -25.36 12.13
C ILE A 55 -0.95 -26.04 11.00
N ARG A 56 -2.05 -25.43 10.61
CA ARG A 56 -2.60 -25.67 9.30
C ARG A 56 -1.57 -25.03 8.37
N LEU A 57 -0.72 -25.88 7.81
CA LEU A 57 0.01 -25.54 6.60
C LEU A 57 -1.07 -25.17 5.57
N VAL A 58 -1.48 -23.91 5.57
CA VAL A 58 -2.45 -23.45 4.59
C VAL A 58 -1.66 -23.34 3.29
N GLU A 59 -2.07 -24.11 2.31
CA GLU A 59 -1.45 -24.08 1.00
C GLU A 59 -1.58 -22.66 0.40
N PRO A 60 -0.47 -21.96 0.09
CA PRO A 60 -0.51 -20.57 -0.36
C PRO A 60 -1.43 -20.35 -1.56
N LYS A 61 -1.38 -21.27 -2.51
CA LYS A 61 -2.21 -21.19 -3.72
C LYS A 61 -3.70 -21.34 -3.44
N LYS A 62 -4.06 -22.14 -2.43
CA LYS A 62 -5.45 -22.26 -1.99
C LYS A 62 -5.95 -20.95 -1.41
N LEU A 63 -5.16 -20.30 -0.54
CA LEU A 63 -5.49 -18.98 -0.01
C LEU A 63 -5.68 -17.93 -1.11
N LEU A 64 -4.77 -17.90 -2.09
CA LEU A 64 -4.88 -16.97 -3.20
C LEU A 64 -6.16 -17.21 -4.02
N ARG A 65 -6.52 -18.47 -4.25
CA ARG A 65 -7.76 -18.81 -4.97
C ARG A 65 -8.99 -18.35 -4.19
N GLU A 66 -9.06 -18.67 -2.91
CA GLU A 66 -10.17 -18.25 -2.04
C GLU A 66 -10.28 -16.72 -1.97
N MET A 67 -9.17 -16.00 -1.85
CA MET A 67 -9.13 -14.53 -1.89
C MET A 67 -9.71 -13.98 -3.19
N ILE A 68 -9.35 -14.56 -4.33
CA ILE A 68 -9.87 -14.13 -5.63
C ILE A 68 -11.36 -14.46 -5.79
N GLU A 69 -11.79 -15.62 -5.31
CA GLU A 69 -13.20 -16.02 -5.32
C GLU A 69 -14.09 -15.12 -4.46
N HIS A 70 -13.53 -14.54 -3.37
CA HIS A 70 -14.28 -13.64 -2.49
C HIS A 70 -14.21 -12.16 -2.88
N ARG A 71 -13.64 -11.81 -4.02
CA ARG A 71 -13.54 -10.41 -4.50
C ARG A 71 -14.87 -9.70 -4.58
N ASP A 72 -15.93 -10.37 -4.98
CA ASP A 72 -17.28 -9.81 -5.11
C ASP A 72 -17.88 -9.40 -3.75
N ARG A 73 -17.44 -10.04 -2.66
CA ARG A 73 -17.88 -9.72 -1.30
C ARG A 73 -17.04 -8.61 -0.68
N ASN A 74 -15.74 -8.62 -0.96
CA ASN A 74 -14.75 -7.78 -0.25
C ASN A 74 -14.40 -6.50 -1.00
N CYS A 75 -14.74 -6.42 -2.29
CA CYS A 75 -14.48 -5.25 -3.12
C CYS A 75 -15.77 -4.53 -3.49
N SER A 76 -15.64 -3.25 -3.82
CA SER A 76 -16.78 -2.46 -4.21
C SER A 76 -17.41 -2.96 -5.53
N THR A 77 -18.68 -3.33 -5.46
CA THR A 77 -19.51 -3.69 -6.63
C THR A 77 -20.21 -2.48 -7.24
N SER A 78 -20.09 -1.31 -6.61
CA SER A 78 -20.65 -0.05 -7.06
C SER A 78 -19.54 0.97 -7.30
N PRO A 79 -19.75 1.96 -8.18
CA PRO A 79 -18.76 3.02 -8.36
C PRO A 79 -18.59 3.85 -7.09
N VAL A 80 -17.36 4.28 -6.82
CA VAL A 80 -17.00 5.07 -5.64
C VAL A 80 -16.39 6.40 -6.07
N TYR A 81 -16.79 7.48 -5.40
CA TYR A 81 -16.17 8.79 -5.56
C TYR A 81 -15.17 9.04 -4.44
N LEU A 82 -13.90 9.30 -4.82
CA LEU A 82 -12.83 9.59 -3.90
C LEU A 82 -12.35 11.04 -4.08
N THR A 83 -11.92 11.66 -3.00
CA THR A 83 -11.07 12.85 -3.06
C THR A 83 -9.68 12.43 -2.62
N THR A 84 -8.72 12.52 -3.52
CA THR A 84 -7.36 12.00 -3.32
C THR A 84 -6.35 13.12 -3.29
N PHE A 85 -5.35 13.00 -2.42
CA PHE A 85 -4.16 13.82 -2.44
C PHE A 85 -3.03 13.03 -3.08
N TYR A 86 -2.42 13.62 -4.09
CA TYR A 86 -1.30 13.06 -4.83
C TYR A 86 -0.05 13.89 -4.57
N ARG A 87 1.05 13.22 -4.31
CA ARG A 87 2.36 13.85 -4.20
C ARG A 87 3.39 13.04 -4.99
N GLU A 88 4.11 13.71 -5.87
CA GLU A 88 5.24 13.16 -6.60
C GLU A 88 6.48 14.03 -6.36
N GLY A 89 7.57 13.41 -5.97
CA GLY A 89 8.83 14.10 -5.73
C GLY A 89 10.00 13.40 -6.40
N VAL A 90 10.82 14.17 -7.11
CA VAL A 90 12.10 13.70 -7.64
C VAL A 90 13.21 14.29 -6.78
N GLN A 91 14.02 13.43 -6.18
CA GLN A 91 15.17 13.83 -5.36
C GLN A 91 16.48 13.45 -6.03
N LEU A 92 17.44 14.36 -5.95
CA LEU A 92 18.83 14.12 -6.31
C LEU A 92 19.71 14.63 -5.18
N LYS A 93 20.60 13.79 -4.64
CA LYS A 93 21.51 14.14 -3.53
C LYS A 93 20.78 14.82 -2.36
N ASN A 94 19.68 14.22 -1.90
CA ASN A 94 18.82 14.69 -0.79
C ASN A 94 18.16 16.08 -1.01
N LYS A 95 18.14 16.58 -2.24
CA LYS A 95 17.41 17.82 -2.61
C LYS A 95 16.28 17.49 -3.59
N PHE A 96 15.10 18.03 -3.34
CA PHE A 96 14.01 17.93 -4.32
C PHE A 96 14.37 18.73 -5.57
N GLN A 97 14.36 18.05 -6.69
CA GLN A 97 14.48 18.65 -8.02
C GLN A 97 13.12 19.09 -8.56
N SER A 98 12.12 18.30 -8.28
CA SER A 98 10.74 18.67 -8.52
C SER A 98 9.84 18.09 -7.42
N LEU A 99 8.79 18.82 -7.09
CA LEU A 99 7.74 18.40 -6.19
C LEU A 99 6.41 18.82 -6.80
N THR A 100 5.54 17.87 -7.03
CA THR A 100 4.17 18.11 -7.50
C THR A 100 3.19 17.60 -6.42
N GLU A 101 2.28 18.47 -6.05
CA GLU A 101 1.19 18.14 -5.13
C GLU A 101 -0.14 18.47 -5.82
N ALA A 102 -1.09 17.57 -5.75
CA ALA A 102 -2.37 17.77 -6.39
C ALA A 102 -3.51 17.12 -5.62
N VAL A 103 -4.70 17.70 -5.75
CA VAL A 103 -5.95 17.14 -5.25
C VAL A 103 -6.81 16.78 -6.45
N PHE A 104 -7.27 15.55 -6.45
CA PHE A 104 -8.14 15.02 -7.50
C PHE A 104 -9.47 14.56 -6.94
N LYS A 105 -10.50 14.67 -7.76
CA LYS A 105 -11.73 13.91 -7.61
C LYS A 105 -11.64 12.70 -8.55
N VAL A 106 -11.79 11.51 -7.99
CA VAL A 106 -11.70 10.25 -8.74
C VAL A 106 -13.07 9.59 -8.72
N TYR A 107 -13.55 9.22 -9.90
CA TYR A 107 -14.62 8.25 -10.07
C TYR A 107 -13.94 6.90 -10.27
N LYS A 108 -14.02 6.04 -9.27
CA LYS A 108 -13.51 4.67 -9.34
C LYS A 108 -14.66 3.76 -9.75
N SER A 109 -14.54 3.14 -10.91
CA SER A 109 -15.55 2.21 -11.41
C SER A 109 -15.52 0.90 -10.59
N PRO A 110 -16.60 0.10 -10.65
CA PRO A 110 -16.68 -1.14 -9.88
C PRO A 110 -15.49 -2.06 -10.12
N THR A 111 -15.01 -2.71 -9.06
CA THR A 111 -13.85 -3.61 -9.12
C THR A 111 -14.08 -4.80 -10.06
N MET A 112 -15.32 -5.29 -10.11
CA MET A 112 -15.69 -6.46 -10.93
C MET A 112 -15.97 -6.11 -12.40
N GLU A 113 -15.82 -4.84 -12.79
CA GLU A 113 -16.01 -4.37 -14.16
C GLU A 113 -14.69 -3.81 -14.74
N PRO A 114 -13.68 -4.66 -15.00
CA PRO A 114 -12.33 -4.20 -15.41
C PRO A 114 -12.33 -3.46 -16.76
N GLY A 115 -13.37 -3.62 -17.58
CA GLY A 115 -13.56 -2.86 -18.82
C GLY A 115 -13.95 -1.40 -18.62
N GLN A 116 -14.46 -1.02 -17.46
CA GLN A 116 -14.76 0.36 -17.13
C GLN A 116 -13.52 1.07 -16.59
N LYS A 117 -13.16 2.18 -17.23
CA LYS A 117 -12.03 3.00 -16.80
C LYS A 117 -12.42 3.93 -15.65
N ASP A 118 -11.53 4.07 -14.70
CA ASP A 118 -11.60 5.10 -13.70
C ASP A 118 -11.44 6.48 -14.35
N GLN A 119 -12.09 7.50 -13.80
CA GLN A 119 -12.00 8.87 -14.30
C GLN A 119 -11.40 9.77 -13.23
N VAL A 120 -10.52 10.65 -13.66
CA VAL A 120 -9.78 11.53 -12.76
C VAL A 120 -10.02 12.99 -13.16
N LYS A 121 -10.43 13.81 -12.18
CA LYS A 121 -10.59 15.25 -12.36
C LYS A 121 -9.67 16.00 -11.41
N LEU A 122 -8.73 16.77 -11.96
CA LEU A 122 -7.88 17.66 -11.18
C LEU A 122 -8.72 18.79 -10.58
N LEU A 123 -8.59 18.97 -9.26
CA LEU A 123 -9.24 20.06 -8.52
C LEU A 123 -8.24 21.18 -8.22
N LYS A 124 -7.03 20.84 -7.74
CA LYS A 124 -5.99 21.79 -7.39
C LYS A 124 -4.62 21.16 -7.58
N MET A 125 -3.64 21.94 -7.99
CA MET A 125 -2.25 21.52 -8.15
C MET A 125 -1.30 22.61 -7.71
N SER A 126 -0.19 22.20 -7.10
CA SER A 126 1.00 23.00 -6.83
C SER A 126 2.22 22.25 -7.37
N LYS A 127 3.09 22.97 -8.07
CA LYS A 127 4.34 22.39 -8.62
C LYS A 127 5.50 23.29 -8.29
N ILE A 128 6.56 22.71 -7.75
CA ILE A 128 7.87 23.33 -7.58
C ILE A 128 8.82 22.55 -8.49
N ASP A 129 9.51 23.26 -9.38
CA ASP A 129 10.47 22.66 -10.30
C ASP A 129 11.79 23.45 -10.18
N ASN A 130 12.78 22.84 -9.57
CA ASN A 130 14.12 23.40 -9.35
C ASN A 130 15.16 22.77 -10.29
N ARG A 131 14.73 22.35 -11.47
CA ARG A 131 15.67 21.79 -12.45
C ARG A 131 16.60 22.89 -12.96
N GLU A 132 17.80 22.93 -12.46
CA GLU A 132 18.91 23.42 -13.22
C GLU A 132 19.07 22.53 -14.46
N GLN A 133 19.16 23.11 -15.63
CA GLN A 133 19.30 22.41 -16.90
C GLN A 133 20.55 21.53 -16.89
N THR A 134 20.44 20.34 -16.36
CA THR A 134 21.47 19.32 -16.46
C THR A 134 20.80 18.01 -16.87
N ASP A 135 20.86 17.82 -18.18
CA ASP A 135 20.95 16.56 -18.93
C ASP A 135 20.19 15.32 -18.47
N SER A 136 19.14 15.07 -19.21
CA SER A 136 18.91 13.89 -20.09
C SER A 136 18.74 12.49 -19.52
N VAL A 137 18.80 12.21 -18.23
CA VAL A 137 18.55 10.84 -17.74
C VAL A 137 17.54 10.79 -16.59
N LEU A 138 16.89 11.85 -16.27
CA LEU A 138 15.67 11.76 -15.47
C LEU A 138 14.58 11.24 -16.39
N ALA A 139 14.43 9.90 -16.44
CA ALA A 139 13.23 9.32 -16.98
C ALA A 139 12.06 10.13 -16.41
N LYS A 140 11.30 10.78 -17.29
CA LYS A 140 10.03 11.38 -16.93
C LYS A 140 9.13 10.21 -16.54
N ILE A 141 9.25 9.79 -15.28
CA ILE A 141 8.25 8.94 -14.67
C ILE A 141 7.04 9.84 -14.52
N SER A 142 6.27 9.96 -15.59
CA SER A 142 4.94 10.58 -15.55
C SER A 142 3.99 9.58 -14.90
N SER A 143 4.27 9.25 -13.64
CA SER A 143 3.34 8.52 -12.83
C SER A 143 2.30 9.52 -12.35
N GLY A 144 1.19 9.59 -13.06
CA GLY A 144 0.03 10.33 -12.60
C GLY A 144 -0.80 9.49 -11.62
N VAL A 145 -1.83 10.06 -11.09
CA VAL A 145 -2.80 9.37 -10.25
C VAL A 145 -3.41 8.15 -10.96
N GLU A 146 -3.48 8.18 -12.29
CA GLU A 146 -3.92 7.03 -13.10
C GLU A 146 -3.01 5.82 -12.96
N ALA A 147 -1.68 6.03 -12.91
CA ALA A 147 -0.73 4.96 -12.66
C ALA A 147 -0.92 4.36 -11.25
N CYS A 148 -1.20 5.20 -10.25
CA CYS A 148 -1.53 4.72 -8.91
C CYS A 148 -2.83 3.89 -8.90
N LEU A 149 -3.83 4.27 -9.67
CA LEU A 149 -5.09 3.51 -9.79
C LEU A 149 -4.88 2.17 -10.49
N GLN A 150 -3.92 2.07 -11.41
CA GLN A 150 -3.56 0.80 -12.05
C GLN A 150 -2.91 -0.19 -11.08
N LEU A 151 -2.34 0.27 -9.96
CA LEU A 151 -1.81 -0.57 -8.89
C LEU A 151 -2.90 -1.16 -7.98
N ASP A 152 -4.18 -0.92 -8.25
CA ASP A 152 -5.27 -1.66 -7.62
C ASP A 152 -5.26 -3.11 -8.10
N ILE A 153 -4.53 -3.94 -7.38
CA ILE A 153 -4.33 -5.37 -7.71
C ILE A 153 -5.62 -6.19 -7.66
N MET A 154 -6.65 -5.71 -6.98
CA MET A 154 -7.94 -6.40 -6.94
C MET A 154 -8.80 -6.11 -8.16
N LYS A 155 -8.63 -4.96 -8.79
CA LYS A 155 -9.27 -4.61 -10.05
C LYS A 155 -8.47 -5.07 -11.26
N ASN A 156 -7.16 -4.82 -11.22
CA ASN A 156 -6.20 -5.13 -12.27
C ASN A 156 -5.33 -6.30 -11.79
N LEU A 157 -5.87 -7.52 -11.82
CA LEU A 157 -5.17 -8.69 -11.31
C LEU A 157 -3.81 -8.88 -11.99
N PRO A 158 -2.69 -8.78 -11.25
CA PRO A 158 -1.37 -9.06 -11.77
C PRO A 158 -1.13 -10.58 -11.88
N ASP A 159 -0.12 -10.98 -12.64
CA ASP A 159 0.20 -12.39 -12.90
C ASP A 159 0.39 -13.22 -11.63
N PHE A 160 0.92 -12.64 -10.55
CA PHE A 160 1.10 -13.36 -9.28
C PHE A 160 -0.23 -13.69 -8.56
N LEU A 161 -1.35 -13.11 -8.99
CA LEU A 161 -2.70 -13.45 -8.52
C LEU A 161 -3.46 -14.35 -9.50
N LEU A 162 -2.99 -14.43 -10.74
CA LEU A 162 -3.56 -15.28 -11.78
C LEU A 162 -2.88 -16.65 -11.74
N LEU A 163 -3.39 -17.58 -10.91
CA LEU A 163 -2.73 -18.86 -10.63
C LEU A 163 -2.44 -19.70 -11.88
N GLU A 164 -3.27 -19.62 -12.90
CA GLU A 164 -3.09 -20.38 -14.15
C GLU A 164 -1.81 -19.97 -14.89
N SER A 165 -1.56 -18.66 -15.06
CA SER A 165 -0.34 -18.13 -15.68
C SER A 165 0.77 -17.89 -14.66
N GLY A 166 0.42 -17.51 -13.43
CA GLY A 166 1.35 -17.21 -12.37
C GLY A 166 2.18 -18.41 -11.91
N GLU A 167 1.65 -19.63 -12.01
CA GLU A 167 2.41 -20.84 -11.63
C GLU A 167 3.65 -21.07 -12.48
N GLU A 168 3.68 -20.60 -13.70
CA GLU A 168 4.87 -20.69 -14.55
C GLU A 168 5.94 -19.67 -14.14
N LEU A 169 5.52 -18.52 -13.62
CA LEU A 169 6.34 -17.34 -13.34
C LEU A 169 6.81 -17.26 -11.89
N TYR A 170 6.01 -17.75 -10.93
CA TYR A 170 6.20 -17.51 -9.51
C TYR A 170 6.33 -18.78 -8.67
N THR A 171 7.04 -18.64 -7.57
CA THR A 171 7.03 -19.56 -6.42
C THR A 171 6.28 -18.90 -5.28
N TYR A 172 5.39 -19.67 -4.64
CA TYR A 172 4.60 -19.20 -3.50
C TYR A 172 4.99 -19.97 -2.25
N THR A 173 5.20 -19.27 -1.15
CA THR A 173 5.51 -19.86 0.16
C THR A 173 4.65 -19.26 1.24
N SER A 174 4.22 -20.08 2.20
CA SER A 174 3.50 -19.59 3.38
C SER A 174 4.47 -18.91 4.32
N GLY A 175 4.08 -17.75 4.82
CA GLY A 175 4.71 -17.07 5.94
C GLY A 175 3.98 -17.33 7.26
N ASP A 176 4.35 -16.54 8.26
CA ASP A 176 3.72 -16.59 9.57
C ASP A 176 2.32 -15.99 9.56
N ILE A 177 1.52 -16.35 10.54
CA ILE A 177 0.25 -15.69 10.81
C ILE A 177 0.52 -14.43 11.62
N VAL A 178 0.00 -13.31 11.16
CA VAL A 178 0.21 -11.99 11.81
C VAL A 178 -1.13 -11.35 12.15
N SER A 179 -1.09 -10.38 13.06
CA SER A 179 -2.25 -9.53 13.34
C SER A 179 -2.10 -8.19 12.65
N VAL A 180 -3.11 -7.80 11.90
CA VAL A 180 -3.23 -6.50 11.22
C VAL A 180 -4.54 -5.85 11.66
N ASP A 181 -4.48 -4.69 12.31
CA ASP A 181 -5.67 -3.96 12.78
C ASP A 181 -6.69 -4.85 13.54
N ASP A 182 -6.18 -5.64 14.49
CA ASP A 182 -6.94 -6.60 15.31
C ASP A 182 -7.55 -7.79 14.56
N ARG A 183 -7.18 -7.98 13.30
CA ARG A 183 -7.60 -9.13 12.48
C ARG A 183 -6.41 -10.05 12.22
N THR A 184 -6.68 -11.33 12.12
CA THR A 184 -5.67 -12.33 11.81
C THR A 184 -5.46 -12.43 10.31
N ALA A 185 -4.22 -12.33 9.86
CA ALA A 185 -3.87 -12.46 8.45
C ALA A 185 -2.84 -13.57 8.23
N ASN A 186 -3.05 -14.35 7.19
CA ASN A 186 -2.06 -15.29 6.67
C ASN A 186 -1.11 -14.56 5.71
N VAL A 187 0.19 -14.79 5.85
CA VAL A 187 1.19 -14.22 4.96
C VAL A 187 1.52 -15.20 3.84
N VAL A 188 1.49 -14.71 2.61
CA VAL A 188 1.94 -15.46 1.43
C VAL A 188 3.06 -14.67 0.76
N TYR A 189 4.24 -15.27 0.68
CA TYR A 189 5.35 -14.74 -0.12
C TYR A 189 5.21 -15.20 -1.55
N PHE A 190 5.48 -14.31 -2.48
CA PHE A 190 5.57 -14.63 -3.90
C PHE A 190 6.88 -14.09 -4.48
N GLU A 191 7.60 -14.95 -5.15
CA GLU A 191 8.91 -14.65 -5.72
C GLU A 191 8.97 -15.13 -7.17
N GLN A 192 9.63 -14.34 -8.01
CA GLN A 192 9.89 -14.70 -9.39
C GLN A 192 10.75 -15.98 -9.47
N LYS A 193 10.35 -16.93 -10.28
CA LYS A 193 11.15 -18.14 -10.52
C LYS A 193 12.47 -17.84 -11.21
N ARG A 194 13.49 -18.60 -10.86
CA ARG A 194 14.79 -18.55 -11.53
C ARG A 194 14.64 -18.91 -13.01
N GLY A 195 15.20 -18.08 -13.89
CA GLY A 195 15.13 -18.27 -15.34
C GLY A 195 14.09 -17.44 -16.06
N VAL A 196 13.13 -16.85 -15.35
CA VAL A 196 12.23 -15.83 -15.91
C VAL A 196 13.04 -14.55 -16.11
N LYS A 197 13.04 -14.00 -17.32
CA LYS A 197 13.88 -12.84 -17.70
C LYS A 197 13.16 -11.50 -17.55
N GLU A 198 11.86 -11.52 -17.58
CA GLU A 198 11.01 -10.34 -17.41
C GLU A 198 11.13 -9.83 -15.96
N PRO A 199 11.24 -8.52 -15.75
CA PRO A 199 11.22 -7.94 -14.41
C PRO A 199 9.78 -8.04 -13.85
N LEU A 200 9.58 -8.93 -12.88
CA LEU A 200 8.30 -9.16 -12.25
C LEU A 200 8.31 -8.64 -10.81
N PHE A 201 7.12 -8.38 -10.27
CA PHE A 201 6.96 -8.05 -8.86
C PHE A 201 7.33 -9.24 -7.98
N CYS A 202 7.88 -8.98 -6.82
CA CYS A 202 8.03 -9.92 -5.72
C CYS A 202 7.61 -9.25 -4.41
N GLY A 203 7.16 -10.01 -3.44
CA GLY A 203 6.69 -9.43 -2.19
C GLY A 203 5.92 -10.39 -1.31
N GLU A 204 5.08 -9.81 -0.48
CA GLU A 204 4.25 -10.51 0.47
C GLU A 204 2.80 -10.01 0.42
N LEU A 205 1.87 -10.92 0.59
CA LEU A 205 0.43 -10.66 0.69
C LEU A 205 -0.05 -11.02 2.09
N TYR A 206 -0.81 -10.12 2.68
CA TYR A 206 -1.47 -10.31 3.97
C TYR A 206 -2.94 -10.58 3.69
N ILE A 207 -3.34 -11.83 3.83
CA ILE A 207 -4.69 -12.30 3.50
C ILE A 207 -5.45 -12.52 4.80
N ASP A 208 -6.52 -11.77 4.99
CA ASP A 208 -7.41 -11.91 6.14
C ASP A 208 -7.96 -13.33 6.20
N SER A 209 -7.90 -13.95 7.37
CA SER A 209 -8.35 -15.34 7.56
C SER A 209 -9.85 -15.49 7.80
N GLU A 210 -10.57 -14.37 7.97
CA GLU A 210 -12.00 -14.36 8.32
C GLU A 210 -12.93 -13.97 7.16
N ASN A 211 -12.36 -13.49 6.04
CA ASN A 211 -13.14 -13.01 4.88
C ASN A 211 -12.73 -13.69 3.58
#